data_82334653d9468ccbd1bccd0b4af42801
#
_entry.id   82334653d9468ccbd1bccd0b4af42801
#
_cell.length_a   1.000
_cell.length_b   1.000
_cell.length_c   1.000
_cell.angle_alpha   90.00
_cell.angle_beta   90.00
_cell.angle_gamma   90.00
#
_symmetry.space_group_name_H-M   'P 1'
#
loop_
_entity.id
_entity.type
_entity.pdbx_description
1 polymer ?
#
loop_
_entity_poly.entity_id
_entity_poly.type
_entity_poly.pdbx_seq_one_letter_code
_entity_poly.pdbx_strand_id
1 'polypeptide(L)'
;MSSHTLSVPEDPADRPRRTRSASRLLVIAPDGRVLLFRDSDLGLDPVPHWWITPGGGIDPGEDSVDAAVRELREETGMVASPDDFLGPVATRTVLHGYSDHVTTQHEWFYALRVDAAFAPDTSEHTAEELACLIDHGWFSADEVRSGHLAASRGTDSPHAEPVWPANLALLLAHADAMAADPHLAPLSLPDVEESTVPAGPRA
;
A
#
# COMPACT_ATOMS: atom_id res chain seq x y z
N MET A 1 3.04 24.57 15.16
CA MET A 1 2.06 23.59 14.65
C MET A 1 1.52 24.15 13.35
N SER A 2 2.12 23.79 12.23
CA SER A 2 1.60 24.20 10.92
C SER A 2 0.54 23.17 10.52
N SER A 3 -0.72 23.59 10.59
CA SER A 3 -1.81 22.85 9.96
C SER A 3 -1.56 22.87 8.45
N HIS A 4 -1.10 21.76 7.87
CA HIS A 4 -1.16 21.57 6.44
C HIS A 4 -2.65 21.45 6.06
N THR A 5 -3.24 22.57 5.68
CA THR A 5 -4.52 22.55 4.99
C THR A 5 -4.25 21.93 3.63
N LEU A 6 -4.84 20.77 3.35
CA LEU A 6 -4.82 20.15 2.02
C LEU A 6 -5.33 21.19 1.02
N SER A 7 -4.45 21.67 0.15
CA SER A 7 -4.82 22.60 -0.92
C SER A 7 -5.22 21.78 -2.13
N VAL A 8 -6.51 21.48 -2.24
CA VAL A 8 -7.08 20.83 -3.43
C VAL A 8 -7.21 21.88 -4.53
N PRO A 9 -6.52 21.73 -5.68
CA PRO A 9 -6.67 22.64 -6.81
C PRO A 9 -8.09 22.60 -7.39
N GLU A 10 -8.61 23.75 -7.81
CA GLU A 10 -9.93 23.83 -8.47
C GLU A 10 -9.96 23.06 -9.80
N ASP A 11 -8.85 23.06 -10.57
CA ASP A 11 -8.68 22.23 -11.76
C ASP A 11 -7.78 21.01 -11.44
N PRO A 12 -8.27 19.78 -11.61
CA PRO A 12 -7.45 18.58 -11.45
C PRO A 12 -6.19 18.54 -12.33
N ALA A 13 -6.14 19.30 -13.43
CA ALA A 13 -4.96 19.40 -14.27
C ALA A 13 -3.82 20.20 -13.63
N ASP A 14 -4.12 21.06 -12.67
CA ASP A 14 -3.14 21.90 -11.96
C ASP A 14 -2.50 21.20 -10.75
N ARG A 15 -2.86 19.94 -10.50
CA ARG A 15 -2.27 19.17 -9.40
C ARG A 15 -0.75 19.01 -9.58
N PRO A 16 0.05 19.30 -8.55
CA PRO A 16 1.49 19.09 -8.60
C PRO A 16 1.82 17.62 -8.88
N ARG A 17 2.82 17.39 -9.73
CA ARG A 17 3.31 16.05 -10.09
C ARG A 17 4.62 15.78 -9.39
N ARG A 18 4.73 14.60 -8.79
CA ARG A 18 5.96 14.14 -8.14
C ARG A 18 6.29 12.70 -8.54
N THR A 19 7.57 12.34 -8.44
CA THR A 19 8.04 10.96 -8.61
C THR A 19 8.74 10.55 -7.34
N ARG A 20 8.46 9.33 -6.86
CA ARG A 20 9.12 8.73 -5.71
C ARG A 20 9.31 7.22 -5.87
N SER A 21 10.19 6.66 -5.07
CA SER A 21 10.30 5.22 -4.85
C SER A 21 9.60 4.84 -3.55
N ALA A 22 9.07 3.62 -3.47
CA ALA A 22 8.40 3.13 -2.26
C ALA A 22 8.64 1.63 -2.05
N SER A 23 8.69 1.20 -0.80
CA SER A 23 8.63 -0.20 -0.41
C SER A 23 7.22 -0.55 0.06
N ARG A 24 6.71 -1.71 -0.39
CA ARG A 24 5.40 -2.24 -0.04
C ARG A 24 5.52 -3.62 0.59
N LEU A 25 4.74 -3.89 1.61
CA LEU A 25 4.88 -5.06 2.46
C LEU A 25 3.71 -6.03 2.28
N LEU A 26 4.02 -7.27 1.96
CA LEU A 26 3.10 -8.40 2.06
C LEU A 26 3.31 -9.06 3.42
N VAL A 27 2.66 -8.54 4.47
CA VAL A 27 2.72 -9.12 5.82
C VAL A 27 1.72 -10.26 5.87
N ILE A 28 2.21 -11.50 5.94
CA ILE A 28 1.43 -12.73 5.72
C ILE A 28 1.36 -13.55 7.01
N ALA A 29 0.15 -13.77 7.51
CA ALA A 29 -0.13 -14.62 8.66
C ALA A 29 -0.02 -16.13 8.31
N PRO A 30 0.07 -17.04 9.33
CA PRO A 30 0.23 -18.48 9.08
C PRO A 30 -0.92 -19.12 8.32
N ASP A 31 -2.10 -18.53 8.36
CA ASP A 31 -3.29 -18.97 7.61
C ASP A 31 -3.37 -18.40 6.19
N GLY A 32 -2.32 -17.69 5.73
CA GLY A 32 -2.20 -17.11 4.40
C GLY A 32 -2.93 -15.77 4.22
N ARG A 33 -3.52 -15.19 5.29
CA ARG A 33 -4.10 -13.85 5.21
C ARG A 33 -3.02 -12.79 5.21
N VAL A 34 -3.26 -11.70 4.47
CA VAL A 34 -2.38 -10.53 4.36
C VAL A 34 -2.97 -9.36 5.14
N LEU A 35 -2.11 -8.58 5.78
CA LEU A 35 -2.48 -7.33 6.44
C LEU A 35 -2.68 -6.22 5.39
N LEU A 36 -3.80 -5.52 5.50
CA LEU A 36 -4.08 -4.30 4.74
C LEU A 36 -4.52 -3.19 5.69
N PHE A 37 -4.20 -1.95 5.33
CA PHE A 37 -4.76 -0.75 5.91
C PHE A 37 -5.86 -0.19 5.02
N ARG A 38 -6.86 0.44 5.62
CA ARG A 38 -7.91 1.17 4.91
C ARG A 38 -7.56 2.64 4.89
N ASP A 39 -7.32 3.16 3.71
CA ASP A 39 -6.86 4.52 3.46
C ASP A 39 -7.96 5.37 2.81
N SER A 40 -7.79 6.69 2.78
CA SER A 40 -8.78 7.64 2.29
C SER A 40 -8.16 8.89 1.67
N ASP A 41 -8.87 9.50 0.72
CA ASP A 41 -8.55 10.83 0.15
C ASP A 41 -9.51 11.88 0.70
N LEU A 42 -9.09 12.56 1.76
CA LEU A 42 -9.91 13.52 2.52
C LEU A 42 -10.22 14.80 1.74
N GLY A 43 -9.60 15.03 0.57
CA GLY A 43 -9.86 16.17 -0.27
C GLY A 43 -11.10 16.04 -1.16
N LEU A 44 -11.81 14.93 -1.09
CA LEU A 44 -12.99 14.63 -1.91
C LEU A 44 -14.26 14.49 -1.06
N ASP A 45 -15.42 14.77 -1.67
CA ASP A 45 -16.73 14.56 -1.09
C ASP A 45 -17.67 13.90 -2.13
N PRO A 46 -18.16 12.66 -1.90
CA PRO A 46 -17.86 11.81 -0.73
C PRO A 46 -16.40 11.36 -0.68
N VAL A 47 -15.88 11.15 0.53
CA VAL A 47 -14.51 10.66 0.75
C VAL A 47 -14.37 9.24 0.20
N PRO A 48 -13.50 8.98 -0.79
CA PRO A 48 -13.24 7.63 -1.27
C PRO A 48 -12.31 6.88 -0.33
N HIS A 49 -12.48 5.55 -0.30
CA HIS A 49 -11.66 4.65 0.51
C HIS A 49 -11.15 3.49 -0.33
N TRP A 50 -9.98 2.98 0.03
CA TRP A 50 -9.38 1.78 -0.56
C TRP A 50 -8.58 1.02 0.50
N TRP A 51 -8.25 -0.22 0.18
CA TRP A 51 -7.39 -1.06 1.00
C TRP A 51 -6.01 -1.14 0.37
N ILE A 52 -4.96 -0.94 1.17
CA ILE A 52 -3.58 -0.86 0.68
C ILE A 52 -2.65 -1.71 1.55
N THR A 53 -1.61 -2.27 0.92
CA THR A 53 -0.53 -2.94 1.65
C THR A 53 0.26 -1.93 2.48
N PRO A 54 0.72 -2.30 3.69
CA PRO A 54 1.65 -1.48 4.46
C PRO A 54 2.86 -1.05 3.64
N GLY A 55 3.49 0.06 4.04
CA GLY A 55 4.71 0.56 3.43
C GLY A 55 4.59 1.97 2.86
N GLY A 56 5.72 2.60 2.64
CA GLY A 56 5.81 3.99 2.24
C GLY A 56 7.05 4.35 1.44
N GLY A 57 7.42 5.62 1.47
CA GLY A 57 8.51 6.16 0.67
C GLY A 57 9.88 5.66 1.07
N ILE A 58 10.75 5.45 0.09
CA ILE A 58 12.18 5.17 0.31
C ILE A 58 12.91 6.51 0.44
N ASP A 59 13.64 6.69 1.53
CA ASP A 59 14.40 7.90 1.80
C ASP A 59 15.64 8.01 0.89
N PRO A 60 16.15 9.22 0.64
CA PRO A 60 17.35 9.40 -0.17
C PRO A 60 18.56 8.65 0.39
N GLY A 61 19.06 7.66 -0.37
CA GLY A 61 20.18 6.82 0.02
C GLY A 61 19.85 5.61 0.87
N GLU A 62 18.57 5.37 1.14
CA GLU A 62 18.06 4.17 1.81
C GLU A 62 17.88 3.04 0.79
N ASP A 63 18.23 1.81 1.17
CA ASP A 63 17.91 0.63 0.37
C ASP A 63 16.42 0.27 0.53
N SER A 64 15.83 -0.32 -0.52
CA SER A 64 14.38 -0.61 -0.50
C SER A 64 13.97 -1.61 0.57
N VAL A 65 14.83 -2.55 0.97
CA VAL A 65 14.54 -3.48 2.07
C VAL A 65 14.65 -2.78 3.44
N ASP A 66 15.57 -1.82 3.60
CA ASP A 66 15.69 -1.04 4.84
C ASP A 66 14.46 -0.14 5.02
N ALA A 67 13.94 0.46 3.93
CA ALA A 67 12.67 1.16 3.94
C ALA A 67 11.52 0.22 4.36
N ALA A 68 11.50 -1.03 3.87
CA ALA A 68 10.52 -2.03 4.29
C ALA A 68 10.56 -2.30 5.80
N VAL A 69 11.75 -2.42 6.39
CA VAL A 69 11.95 -2.60 7.84
C VAL A 69 11.45 -1.40 8.63
N ARG A 70 11.81 -0.18 8.20
CA ARG A 70 11.40 1.07 8.85
C ARG A 70 9.88 1.23 8.82
N GLU A 71 9.26 1.11 7.63
CA GLU A 71 7.80 1.26 7.44
C GLU A 71 7.02 0.21 8.23
N LEU A 72 7.49 -1.05 8.27
CA LEU A 72 6.87 -2.09 9.10
C LEU A 72 6.78 -1.66 10.56
N ARG A 73 7.88 -1.11 11.10
CA ARG A 73 7.92 -0.67 12.49
C ARG A 73 7.03 0.55 12.71
N GLU A 74 7.09 1.54 11.84
CA GLU A 74 6.34 2.80 11.96
C GLU A 74 4.83 2.56 11.88
N GLU A 75 4.39 1.70 10.93
CA GLU A 75 2.97 1.46 10.72
C GLU A 75 2.36 0.37 11.61
N THR A 76 3.18 -0.57 12.12
CA THR A 76 2.65 -1.75 12.84
C THR A 76 3.22 -1.96 14.24
N GLY A 77 4.28 -1.25 14.60
CA GLY A 77 5.05 -1.50 15.82
C GLY A 77 5.91 -2.77 15.78
N MET A 78 5.87 -3.54 14.67
CA MET A 78 6.63 -4.80 14.56
C MET A 78 8.08 -4.52 14.22
N VAL A 79 8.99 -5.20 14.91
CA VAL A 79 10.44 -5.14 14.66
C VAL A 79 10.87 -6.36 13.86
N ALA A 80 11.54 -6.12 12.74
CA ALA A 80 12.14 -7.15 11.88
C ALA A 80 13.53 -6.70 11.42
N SER A 81 14.29 -7.61 10.83
CA SER A 81 15.55 -7.33 10.15
C SER A 81 15.41 -7.50 8.63
N PRO A 82 16.30 -6.94 7.80
CA PRO A 82 16.27 -7.15 6.35
C PRO A 82 16.27 -8.64 5.94
N ASP A 83 16.91 -9.50 6.73
CA ASP A 83 17.01 -10.95 6.46
C ASP A 83 15.68 -11.70 6.72
N ASP A 84 14.71 -11.08 7.40
CA ASP A 84 13.39 -11.67 7.63
C ASP A 84 12.48 -11.52 6.40
N PHE A 85 12.85 -10.64 5.46
CA PHE A 85 12.06 -10.36 4.27
C PHE A 85 12.47 -11.26 3.09
N LEU A 86 11.47 -11.81 2.44
CA LEU A 86 11.61 -12.42 1.13
C LEU A 86 11.43 -11.35 0.05
N GLY A 87 12.37 -11.24 -0.87
CA GLY A 87 12.17 -10.32 -1.99
C GLY A 87 13.42 -9.65 -2.56
N PRO A 88 13.17 -8.70 -3.46
CA PRO A 88 11.85 -8.22 -3.87
C PRO A 88 11.02 -9.30 -4.56
N VAL A 89 9.73 -9.41 -4.19
CA VAL A 89 8.77 -10.34 -4.80
C VAL A 89 8.34 -9.83 -6.18
N ALA A 90 8.18 -8.51 -6.28
CA ALA A 90 7.81 -7.85 -7.52
C ALA A 90 8.29 -6.40 -7.53
N THR A 91 8.31 -5.82 -8.73
CA THR A 91 8.45 -4.38 -8.95
C THR A 91 7.40 -3.88 -9.93
N ARG A 92 6.95 -2.63 -9.78
CA ARG A 92 6.06 -1.96 -10.73
C ARG A 92 6.23 -0.45 -10.69
N THR A 93 5.69 0.21 -11.71
CA THR A 93 5.42 1.64 -11.69
C THR A 93 3.92 1.85 -11.60
N VAL A 94 3.48 2.66 -10.64
CA VAL A 94 2.07 3.03 -10.49
C VAL A 94 1.92 4.55 -10.55
N LEU A 95 0.84 4.98 -11.17
CA LEU A 95 0.41 6.37 -11.21
C LEU A 95 -0.77 6.53 -10.25
N HIS A 96 -0.57 7.32 -9.20
CA HIS A 96 -1.60 7.67 -8.24
C HIS A 96 -2.05 9.11 -8.47
N GLY A 97 -3.31 9.31 -8.78
CA GLY A 97 -3.96 10.61 -8.78
C GLY A 97 -4.80 10.77 -7.51
N TYR A 98 -4.41 11.71 -6.66
CA TYR A 98 -5.16 12.13 -5.47
C TYR A 98 -5.82 13.48 -5.70
N SER A 99 -6.67 13.91 -4.78
CA SER A 99 -7.34 15.21 -4.85
C SER A 99 -6.38 16.39 -5.00
N ASP A 100 -5.22 16.34 -4.32
CA ASP A 100 -4.26 17.43 -4.18
C ASP A 100 -3.00 17.28 -5.02
N HIS A 101 -2.67 16.07 -5.49
CA HIS A 101 -1.44 15.80 -6.26
C HIS A 101 -1.54 14.56 -7.16
N VAL A 102 -0.53 14.38 -8.01
CA VAL A 102 -0.32 13.17 -8.82
C VAL A 102 1.07 12.63 -8.53
N THR A 103 1.17 11.34 -8.18
CA THR A 103 2.45 10.67 -7.90
C THR A 103 2.71 9.55 -8.90
N THR A 104 3.86 9.60 -9.57
CA THR A 104 4.45 8.42 -10.22
C THR A 104 5.30 7.71 -9.18
N GLN A 105 4.97 6.47 -8.84
CA GLN A 105 5.63 5.73 -7.79
C GLN A 105 6.24 4.45 -8.33
N HIS A 106 7.55 4.24 -8.09
CA HIS A 106 8.24 3.00 -8.35
C HIS A 106 8.20 2.16 -7.09
N GLU A 107 7.56 0.98 -7.14
CA GLU A 107 7.32 0.13 -5.98
C GLU A 107 8.15 -1.15 -6.02
N TRP A 108 8.70 -1.52 -4.87
CA TRP A 108 9.31 -2.81 -4.56
C TRP A 108 8.45 -3.52 -3.53
N PHE A 109 8.02 -4.74 -3.83
CA PHE A 109 7.21 -5.55 -2.91
C PHE A 109 8.08 -6.56 -2.19
N TYR A 110 7.98 -6.60 -0.87
CA TYR A 110 8.66 -7.56 0.01
C TYR A 110 7.64 -8.36 0.79
N ALA A 111 7.88 -9.66 1.01
CA ALA A 111 7.02 -10.49 1.82
C ALA A 111 7.67 -10.78 3.18
N LEU A 112 6.88 -10.64 4.25
CA LEU A 112 7.24 -11.02 5.61
C LEU A 112 6.20 -12.00 6.14
N ARG A 113 6.64 -13.17 6.61
CA ARG A 113 5.76 -14.11 7.29
C ARG A 113 5.84 -13.91 8.78
N VAL A 114 4.66 -13.76 9.41
CA VAL A 114 4.54 -13.57 10.85
C VAL A 114 3.98 -14.82 11.52
N ASP A 115 4.25 -15.00 12.83
CA ASP A 115 3.82 -16.18 13.58
C ASP A 115 2.32 -16.19 13.91
N ALA A 116 1.68 -15.03 13.89
CA ALA A 116 0.24 -14.87 14.11
C ALA A 116 -0.26 -13.56 13.50
N ALA A 117 -1.54 -13.51 13.13
CA ALA A 117 -2.21 -12.25 12.85
C ALA A 117 -2.28 -11.40 14.14
N PHE A 118 -2.00 -10.11 14.03
CA PHE A 118 -1.96 -9.16 15.16
C PHE A 118 -2.75 -7.89 14.84
N ALA A 119 -3.01 -7.08 15.84
CA ALA A 119 -3.47 -5.70 15.66
C ALA A 119 -2.24 -4.78 15.59
N PRO A 120 -2.08 -3.97 14.53
CA PRO A 120 -1.00 -2.99 14.44
C PRO A 120 -1.00 -2.02 15.61
N ASP A 121 0.20 -1.71 16.12
CA ASP A 121 0.42 -0.58 17.03
C ASP A 121 0.67 0.68 16.18
N THR A 122 -0.27 1.58 16.19
CA THR A 122 -0.25 2.82 15.41
C THR A 122 0.28 4.02 16.18
N SER A 123 0.96 3.79 17.30
CA SER A 123 1.45 4.87 18.18
C SER A 123 2.57 5.73 17.55
N GLU A 124 3.27 5.19 16.54
CA GLU A 124 4.30 5.91 15.78
C GLU A 124 3.76 6.56 14.49
N HIS A 125 2.47 6.40 14.18
CA HIS A 125 1.87 7.04 13.00
C HIS A 125 2.00 8.57 13.05
N THR A 126 2.31 9.15 11.91
CA THR A 126 2.30 10.60 11.70
C THR A 126 0.87 11.15 11.82
N ALA A 127 0.74 12.47 11.97
CA ALA A 127 -0.59 13.10 12.01
C ALA A 127 -1.38 12.91 10.69
N GLU A 128 -0.69 12.77 9.56
CA GLU A 128 -1.29 12.50 8.24
C GLU A 128 -1.81 11.06 8.17
N GLU A 129 -1.00 10.08 8.57
CA GLU A 129 -1.40 8.67 8.61
C GLU A 129 -2.57 8.44 9.57
N LEU A 130 -2.55 9.05 10.77
CA LEU A 130 -3.68 8.99 11.71
C LEU A 130 -4.98 9.59 11.14
N ALA A 131 -4.89 10.52 10.19
CA ALA A 131 -6.04 11.11 9.55
C ALA A 131 -6.56 10.26 8.38
N CYS A 132 -5.68 9.60 7.62
CA CYS A 132 -6.00 8.91 6.37
C CYS A 132 -6.17 7.40 6.57
N LEU A 133 -5.32 6.75 7.39
CA LEU A 133 -5.38 5.31 7.67
C LEU A 133 -6.40 5.05 8.79
N ILE A 134 -7.62 4.75 8.41
CA ILE A 134 -8.78 4.74 9.31
C ILE A 134 -9.13 3.36 9.87
N ASP A 135 -8.60 2.29 9.28
CA ASP A 135 -8.88 0.89 9.69
C ASP A 135 -7.77 -0.05 9.20
N HIS A 136 -7.74 -1.26 9.71
CA HIS A 136 -6.87 -2.34 9.23
C HIS A 136 -7.59 -3.69 9.27
N GLY A 137 -7.09 -4.65 8.49
CA GLY A 137 -7.66 -5.99 8.49
C GLY A 137 -6.76 -7.04 7.85
N TRP A 138 -7.06 -8.31 8.15
CA TRP A 138 -6.40 -9.47 7.58
C TRP A 138 -7.32 -10.15 6.58
N PHE A 139 -6.86 -10.30 5.34
CA PHE A 139 -7.66 -10.76 4.20
C PHE A 139 -6.99 -11.93 3.49
N SER A 140 -7.77 -12.93 3.12
CA SER A 140 -7.29 -14.07 2.33
C SER A 140 -7.05 -13.68 0.87
N ALA A 141 -6.24 -14.47 0.16
CA ALA A 141 -6.01 -14.29 -1.27
C ALA A 141 -7.31 -14.35 -2.08
N ASP A 142 -8.31 -15.13 -1.63
CA ASP A 142 -9.60 -15.22 -2.32
C ASP A 142 -10.44 -13.95 -2.15
N GLU A 143 -10.42 -13.32 -0.97
CA GLU A 143 -11.12 -12.04 -0.72
C GLU A 143 -10.54 -10.90 -1.57
N VAL A 144 -9.23 -10.85 -1.76
CA VAL A 144 -8.56 -9.79 -2.55
C VAL A 144 -8.43 -10.10 -4.05
N ARG A 145 -8.87 -11.27 -4.50
CA ARG A 145 -8.68 -11.77 -5.88
C ARG A 145 -9.31 -10.88 -6.96
N SER A 146 -10.42 -10.24 -6.64
CA SER A 146 -11.11 -9.34 -7.57
C SER A 146 -10.47 -7.96 -7.69
N GLY A 147 -9.47 -7.64 -6.86
CA GLY A 147 -8.95 -6.28 -6.69
C GLY A 147 -9.88 -5.35 -5.93
N HIS A 148 -10.93 -5.90 -5.31
CA HIS A 148 -11.91 -5.16 -4.50
C HIS A 148 -12.33 -6.00 -3.29
N LEU A 149 -12.54 -5.33 -2.16
CA LEU A 149 -13.13 -5.92 -0.97
C LEU A 149 -14.58 -5.50 -0.84
N ALA A 150 -15.44 -6.46 -0.45
CA ALA A 150 -16.84 -6.17 -0.18
C ALA A 150 -16.95 -5.23 1.04
N ALA A 151 -17.86 -4.28 0.97
CA ALA A 151 -18.15 -3.28 2.02
C ALA A 151 -18.62 -3.84 3.38
N SER A 152 -18.53 -5.14 3.62
CA SER A 152 -19.25 -5.85 4.68
C SER A 152 -18.55 -5.92 6.04
N ARG A 153 -17.38 -5.30 6.21
CA ARG A 153 -16.66 -5.33 7.51
C ARG A 153 -16.79 -4.01 8.28
N GLY A 154 -18.04 -3.59 8.55
CA GLY A 154 -18.30 -2.43 9.42
C GLY A 154 -17.99 -1.08 8.78
N THR A 155 -17.92 -1.02 7.45
CA THR A 155 -17.79 0.22 6.70
C THR A 155 -19.16 0.79 6.37
N ASP A 156 -19.33 2.10 6.48
CA ASP A 156 -20.55 2.80 6.05
C ASP A 156 -20.70 2.85 4.52
N SER A 157 -19.72 2.29 3.77
CA SER A 157 -19.74 2.27 2.32
C SER A 157 -20.64 1.13 1.81
N PRO A 158 -21.67 1.42 0.99
CA PRO A 158 -22.50 0.39 0.37
C PRO A 158 -21.81 -0.30 -0.82
N HIS A 159 -20.61 0.12 -1.20
CA HIS A 159 -19.91 -0.33 -2.39
C HIS A 159 -18.60 -1.04 -2.05
N ALA A 160 -18.20 -1.98 -2.92
CA ALA A 160 -16.90 -2.61 -2.82
C ALA A 160 -15.77 -1.56 -2.96
N GLU A 161 -14.76 -1.66 -2.10
CA GLU A 161 -13.63 -0.75 -2.06
C GLU A 161 -12.44 -1.35 -2.83
N PRO A 162 -11.69 -0.56 -3.62
CA PRO A 162 -10.50 -1.06 -4.31
C PRO A 162 -9.46 -1.60 -3.34
N VAL A 163 -8.70 -2.59 -3.82
CA VAL A 163 -7.47 -3.06 -3.17
C VAL A 163 -6.27 -2.61 -4.01
N TRP A 164 -5.33 -1.93 -3.41
CA TRP A 164 -4.08 -1.53 -4.03
C TRP A 164 -2.90 -2.28 -3.40
N PRO A 165 -2.14 -3.08 -4.17
CA PRO A 165 -2.26 -3.28 -5.62
C PRO A 165 -3.45 -4.18 -6.00
N ALA A 166 -4.12 -3.86 -7.12
CA ALA A 166 -5.27 -4.64 -7.60
C ALA A 166 -4.95 -6.11 -7.91
N ASN A 167 -3.67 -6.42 -8.17
CA ASN A 167 -3.17 -7.77 -8.43
C ASN A 167 -2.55 -8.44 -7.18
N LEU A 168 -2.96 -8.04 -5.98
CA LEU A 168 -2.39 -8.54 -4.72
C LEU A 168 -2.42 -10.07 -4.60
N ALA A 169 -3.50 -10.74 -5.04
CA ALA A 169 -3.55 -12.21 -5.02
C ALA A 169 -2.45 -12.88 -5.86
N LEU A 170 -2.04 -12.27 -6.98
CA LEU A 170 -0.90 -12.74 -7.79
C LEU A 170 0.40 -12.59 -7.01
N LEU A 171 0.60 -11.45 -6.32
CA LEU A 171 1.79 -11.19 -5.52
C LEU A 171 1.92 -12.20 -4.38
N LEU A 172 0.83 -12.51 -3.68
CA LEU A 172 0.81 -13.52 -2.62
C LEU A 172 1.19 -14.90 -3.14
N ALA A 173 0.60 -15.32 -4.27
CA ALA A 173 0.94 -16.60 -4.90
C ALA A 173 2.41 -16.65 -5.37
N HIS A 174 2.95 -15.54 -5.86
CA HIS A 174 4.35 -15.46 -6.25
C HIS A 174 5.31 -15.49 -5.05
N ALA A 175 4.96 -14.82 -3.95
CA ALA A 175 5.72 -14.90 -2.71
C ALA A 175 5.78 -16.35 -2.16
N ASP A 176 4.68 -17.11 -2.25
CA ASP A 176 4.65 -18.52 -1.89
C ASP A 176 5.56 -19.36 -2.80
N ALA A 177 5.51 -19.08 -4.10
CA ALA A 177 6.38 -19.77 -5.07
C ALA A 177 7.87 -19.46 -4.85
N MET A 178 8.22 -18.20 -4.58
CA MET A 178 9.61 -17.80 -4.27
C MET A 178 10.10 -18.40 -2.95
N ALA A 179 9.24 -18.55 -1.94
CA ALA A 179 9.60 -19.23 -0.70
C ALA A 179 9.91 -20.73 -0.91
N ALA A 180 9.26 -21.36 -1.90
CA ALA A 180 9.50 -22.74 -2.28
C ALA A 180 10.70 -22.91 -3.23
N ASP A 181 11.00 -21.90 -4.06
CA ASP A 181 12.12 -21.87 -5.00
C ASP A 181 12.88 -20.53 -4.91
N PRO A 182 13.99 -20.47 -4.14
CA PRO A 182 14.80 -19.25 -3.97
C PRO A 182 15.47 -18.74 -5.25
N HIS A 183 15.41 -19.49 -6.36
CA HIS A 183 15.94 -19.06 -7.66
C HIS A 183 14.89 -18.37 -8.53
N LEU A 184 13.64 -18.34 -8.08
CA LEU A 184 12.58 -17.68 -8.82
C LEU A 184 12.80 -16.15 -8.80
N ALA A 185 12.80 -15.57 -10.01
CA ALA A 185 13.02 -14.13 -10.15
C ALA A 185 11.80 -13.31 -9.72
N PRO A 186 12.00 -12.05 -9.24
CA PRO A 186 10.91 -11.13 -9.00
C PRO A 186 10.04 -10.89 -10.24
N LEU A 187 8.74 -10.64 -10.04
CA LEU A 187 7.86 -10.22 -11.11
C LEU A 187 8.15 -8.77 -11.51
N SER A 188 8.22 -8.51 -12.81
CA SER A 188 8.12 -7.16 -13.36
C SER A 188 6.69 -6.95 -13.83
N LEU A 189 5.93 -6.15 -13.07
CA LEU A 189 4.52 -5.90 -13.37
C LEU A 189 4.38 -4.72 -14.35
N PRO A 190 3.32 -4.70 -15.18
CA PRO A 190 3.06 -3.57 -16.06
C PRO A 190 2.74 -2.31 -15.27
N ASP A 191 3.01 -1.15 -15.88
CA ASP A 191 2.57 0.15 -15.37
C ASP A 191 1.05 0.17 -15.25
N VAL A 192 0.56 0.74 -14.15
CA VAL A 192 -0.87 0.82 -13.83
C VAL A 192 -1.22 2.19 -13.26
N GLU A 193 -2.49 2.57 -13.36
CA GLU A 193 -3.05 3.71 -12.63
C GLU A 193 -4.01 3.19 -11.56
N GLU A 194 -3.76 3.61 -10.31
CA GLU A 194 -4.60 3.38 -9.13
C GLU A 194 -4.84 4.76 -8.50
N SER A 195 -6.00 5.35 -8.75
CA SER A 195 -6.27 6.77 -8.48
C SER A 195 -7.66 6.98 -7.89
N THR A 196 -7.80 7.94 -6.99
CA THR A 196 -9.09 8.48 -6.53
C THR A 196 -9.62 9.52 -7.51
N VAL A 197 -8.72 10.30 -8.12
CA VAL A 197 -9.00 11.21 -9.23
C VAL A 197 -8.09 10.87 -10.40
N PRO A 198 -8.60 10.65 -11.61
CA PRO A 198 -7.77 10.33 -12.78
C PRO A 198 -6.55 11.25 -12.89
N ALA A 199 -5.37 10.66 -13.09
CA ALA A 199 -4.12 11.41 -13.10
C ALA A 199 -3.96 12.33 -14.32
N GLY A 200 -4.81 12.15 -15.34
CA GLY A 200 -4.72 12.87 -16.60
C GLY A 200 -3.55 12.42 -17.48
N PRO A 201 -3.35 13.04 -18.65
CA PRO A 201 -2.29 12.62 -19.57
C PRO A 201 -0.92 12.75 -18.93
N ARG A 202 -0.05 11.77 -19.19
CA ARG A 202 1.38 11.88 -18.85
C ARG A 202 1.96 13.04 -19.67
N ALA A 203 2.65 13.95 -19.00
CA ALA A 203 3.35 15.07 -19.67
C ALA A 203 4.57 14.55 -20.43
#